data_2424a46a914c27cd03b14167dd111cc9
#
_entry.id   2424a46a914c27cd03b14167dd111cc9
#
_cell.length_a   1.000
_cell.length_b   1.000
_cell.length_c   1.000
_cell.angle_alpha   90.00
_cell.angle_beta   90.00
_cell.angle_gamma   90.00
#
_symmetry.space_group_name_H-M   'P 1'
#
loop_
_entity.id
_entity.type
_entity.pdbx_description
1 polymer ?
#
loop_
_entity_poly.entity_id
_entity_poly.type
_entity_poly.pdbx_seq_one_letter_code
_entity_poly.pdbx_strand_id
1 'polypeptide(L)'
;MDTIIKPFDKLTTQELFNIYKLRVDVFVVEQQCPYHEVDDIDTISHHIYLQNDNSKILAYCRLYKIEDTFHIGRVIASPKRKGYGTQIMKTAIEFAETTLHVDTIIIEAQTYAQEFYEKLGFIQTSEPFDEDGIEHVRMKYVRKKNNKNNTNHPENKKIIIKAKKYRNLNKINCCLY
;
A
#
# COMPACT_ATOMS: atom_id res chain seq x y z
N MET A 1 9.23 7.85 15.57
CA MET A 1 8.95 6.97 14.42
C MET A 1 7.66 7.43 13.78
N ASP A 2 7.71 7.88 12.53
CA ASP A 2 6.62 8.59 11.87
C ASP A 2 6.04 7.75 10.73
N THR A 3 4.72 7.78 10.60
CA THR A 3 4.02 7.22 9.44
C THR A 3 3.65 8.36 8.50
N ILE A 4 4.06 8.25 7.25
CA ILE A 4 3.88 9.28 6.22
C ILE A 4 3.02 8.72 5.10
N ILE A 5 2.03 9.52 4.67
CA ILE A 5 1.15 9.23 3.54
C ILE A 5 1.20 10.42 2.60
N LYS A 6 1.69 10.22 1.39
CA LYS A 6 1.81 11.27 0.38
C LYS A 6 1.42 10.77 -1.01
N PRO A 7 0.66 11.54 -1.80
CA PRO A 7 0.56 11.29 -3.23
C PRO A 7 1.93 11.59 -3.89
N PHE A 8 2.17 11.02 -5.06
CA PHE A 8 3.44 11.12 -5.77
C PHE A 8 3.95 12.56 -5.92
N ASP A 9 3.09 13.48 -6.32
CA ASP A 9 3.42 14.91 -6.56
C ASP A 9 3.80 15.70 -5.29
N LYS A 10 3.64 15.10 -4.11
CA LYS A 10 4.00 15.68 -2.80
C LYS A 10 5.24 15.05 -2.18
N LEU A 11 5.80 14.02 -2.82
CA LEU A 11 7.08 13.48 -2.41
C LEU A 11 8.20 14.49 -2.75
N THR A 12 9.13 14.65 -1.84
CA THR A 12 10.40 15.31 -2.17
C THR A 12 11.27 14.34 -2.99
N THR A 13 12.21 14.89 -3.74
CA THR A 13 13.18 14.07 -4.48
C THR A 13 13.93 13.08 -3.57
N GLN A 14 14.26 13.50 -2.34
CA GLN A 14 14.94 12.64 -1.37
C GLN A 14 14.05 11.49 -0.89
N GLU A 15 12.76 11.76 -0.62
CA GLU A 15 11.80 10.72 -0.24
C GLU A 15 11.61 9.70 -1.37
N LEU A 16 11.42 10.18 -2.60
CA LEU A 16 11.29 9.32 -3.77
C LEU A 16 12.54 8.46 -3.99
N PHE A 17 13.73 9.06 -3.89
CA PHE A 17 15.00 8.34 -3.97
C PHE A 17 15.09 7.23 -2.92
N ASN A 18 14.76 7.52 -1.66
CA ASN A 18 14.81 6.55 -0.57
C ASN A 18 13.79 5.42 -0.76
N ILE A 19 12.60 5.74 -1.26
CA ILE A 19 11.57 4.74 -1.59
C ILE A 19 12.06 3.81 -2.71
N TYR A 20 12.53 4.36 -3.83
CA TYR A 20 12.98 3.55 -4.96
C TYR A 20 14.21 2.71 -4.61
N LYS A 21 15.16 3.28 -3.86
CA LYS A 21 16.31 2.51 -3.37
C LYS A 21 15.86 1.30 -2.54
N LEU A 22 14.97 1.50 -1.56
CA LEU A 22 14.45 0.40 -0.74
C LEU A 22 13.75 -0.66 -1.58
N ARG A 23 12.93 -0.26 -2.55
CA ARG A 23 12.18 -1.17 -3.42
C ARG A 23 13.09 -1.98 -4.31
N VAL A 24 14.08 -1.35 -4.94
CA VAL A 24 15.08 -2.04 -5.77
C VAL A 24 15.91 -3.00 -4.92
N ASP A 25 16.36 -2.58 -3.74
CA ASP A 25 17.13 -3.44 -2.83
C ASP A 25 16.36 -4.72 -2.46
N VAL A 26 15.04 -4.61 -2.21
CA VAL A 26 14.22 -5.75 -1.77
C VAL A 26 13.72 -6.59 -2.95
N PHE A 27 13.07 -5.95 -3.94
CA PHE A 27 12.37 -6.70 -4.99
C PHE A 27 13.28 -7.16 -6.12
N VAL A 28 14.34 -6.41 -6.42
CA VAL A 28 15.26 -6.76 -7.51
C VAL A 28 16.48 -7.50 -6.98
N VAL A 29 17.18 -6.91 -5.98
CA VAL A 29 18.46 -7.46 -5.51
C VAL A 29 18.27 -8.64 -4.56
N GLU A 30 17.48 -8.47 -3.46
CA GLU A 30 17.26 -9.53 -2.47
C GLU A 30 16.49 -10.72 -3.05
N GLN A 31 15.45 -10.47 -3.85
CA GLN A 31 14.65 -11.52 -4.47
C GLN A 31 15.28 -12.10 -5.75
N GLN A 32 16.38 -11.51 -6.25
CA GLN A 32 17.05 -11.93 -7.48
C GLN A 32 16.10 -11.97 -8.69
N CYS A 33 15.15 -11.05 -8.74
CA CYS A 33 14.13 -10.95 -9.77
C CYS A 33 14.38 -9.70 -10.64
N PRO A 34 15.02 -9.82 -11.83
CA PRO A 34 15.30 -8.68 -12.69
C PRO A 34 14.05 -8.30 -13.50
N TYR A 35 13.33 -7.27 -13.06
CA TYR A 35 12.17 -6.70 -13.75
C TYR A 35 12.13 -5.18 -13.60
N HIS A 36 11.21 -4.53 -14.33
CA HIS A 36 11.00 -3.08 -14.22
C HIS A 36 10.23 -2.74 -12.94
N GLU A 37 10.97 -2.55 -11.85
CA GLU A 37 10.38 -2.34 -10.52
C GLU A 37 9.67 -0.98 -10.41
N VAL A 38 10.21 0.06 -11.03
CA VAL A 38 9.62 1.40 -11.12
C VAL A 38 8.68 1.44 -12.33
N ASP A 39 7.42 1.81 -12.11
CA ASP A 39 6.36 1.81 -13.12
C ASP A 39 5.47 3.07 -13.04
N ASP A 40 4.61 3.26 -14.04
CA ASP A 40 3.72 4.43 -14.12
C ASP A 40 2.67 4.47 -13.01
N ILE A 41 2.38 3.33 -12.37
CA ILE A 41 1.46 3.25 -11.22
C ILE A 41 1.99 4.07 -10.05
N ASP A 42 3.29 4.27 -9.94
CA ASP A 42 3.86 5.14 -8.91
C ASP A 42 3.31 6.57 -8.98
N THR A 43 3.09 7.08 -10.18
CA THR A 43 2.64 8.47 -10.41
C THR A 43 1.20 8.71 -9.95
N ILE A 44 0.38 7.68 -9.88
CA ILE A 44 -1.03 7.73 -9.45
C ILE A 44 -1.24 7.22 -8.02
N SER A 45 -0.16 6.80 -7.35
CA SER A 45 -0.22 6.17 -6.03
C SER A 45 -0.17 7.16 -4.88
N HIS A 46 -0.79 6.75 -3.76
CA HIS A 46 -0.40 7.22 -2.44
C HIS A 46 0.74 6.34 -1.92
N HIS A 47 1.89 6.95 -1.67
CA HIS A 47 3.04 6.30 -1.06
C HIS A 47 2.91 6.37 0.45
N ILE A 48 2.90 5.21 1.10
CA ILE A 48 2.70 5.07 2.54
C ILE A 48 3.96 4.42 3.11
N TYR A 49 4.63 5.11 4.03
CA TYR A 49 5.86 4.58 4.59
C TYR A 49 6.05 4.95 6.05
N LEU A 50 6.75 4.08 6.76
CA LEU A 50 7.14 4.21 8.13
C LEU A 50 8.63 4.51 8.18
N GLN A 51 9.04 5.61 8.79
CA GLN A 51 10.45 5.97 8.94
C GLN A 51 10.85 6.16 10.40
N ASN A 52 12.12 5.90 10.68
CA ASN A 52 12.71 6.23 11.97
C ASN A 52 13.24 7.67 12.01
N ASP A 53 13.77 8.09 13.17
CA ASP A 53 14.26 9.45 13.41
C ASP A 53 15.47 9.82 12.52
N ASN A 54 16.15 8.82 11.92
CA ASN A 54 17.24 9.01 10.97
C ASN A 54 16.75 8.98 9.51
N SER A 55 15.44 9.16 9.28
CA SER A 55 14.81 9.13 7.95
C SER A 55 14.98 7.80 7.18
N LYS A 56 15.38 6.71 7.86
CA LYS A 56 15.42 5.39 7.24
C LYS A 56 14.01 4.82 7.17
N ILE A 57 13.60 4.38 5.97
CA ILE A 57 12.32 3.72 5.76
C ILE A 57 12.39 2.29 6.33
N LEU A 58 11.44 1.94 7.20
CA LEU A 58 11.32 0.65 7.88
C LEU A 58 10.20 -0.22 7.29
N ALA A 59 9.19 0.41 6.70
CA ALA A 59 8.14 -0.26 5.95
C ALA A 59 7.58 0.67 4.89
N TYR A 60 7.06 0.09 3.83
CA TYR A 60 6.50 0.81 2.71
C TYR A 60 5.37 0.00 2.08
N CYS A 61 4.40 0.69 1.53
CA CYS A 61 3.49 0.18 0.51
C CYS A 61 2.98 1.33 -0.36
N ARG A 62 2.44 1.01 -1.54
CA ARG A 62 1.69 1.96 -2.36
C ARG A 62 0.22 1.56 -2.43
N LEU A 63 -0.67 2.54 -2.31
CA LEU A 63 -2.11 2.41 -2.49
C LEU A 63 -2.52 3.19 -3.74
N TYR A 64 -3.17 2.54 -4.68
CA TYR A 64 -3.51 3.12 -5.98
C TYR A 64 -4.87 2.62 -6.47
N LYS A 65 -5.44 3.34 -7.43
CA LYS A 65 -6.72 2.97 -8.05
C LYS A 65 -6.48 2.65 -9.53
N ILE A 66 -6.94 1.47 -9.96
CA ILE A 66 -7.05 1.09 -11.37
C ILE A 66 -8.54 0.91 -11.67
N GLU A 67 -9.03 1.63 -12.67
CA GLU A 67 -10.47 1.68 -12.98
C GLU A 67 -11.28 2.05 -11.72
N ASP A 68 -12.13 1.15 -11.24
CA ASP A 68 -12.92 1.37 -10.03
C ASP A 68 -12.44 0.58 -8.82
N THR A 69 -11.29 -0.08 -8.92
CA THR A 69 -10.74 -0.93 -7.86
C THR A 69 -9.51 -0.33 -7.22
N PHE A 70 -9.44 -0.36 -5.89
CA PHE A 70 -8.26 0.04 -5.14
C PHE A 70 -7.36 -1.15 -4.86
N HIS A 71 -6.06 -0.92 -5.00
CA HIS A 71 -5.03 -1.92 -4.82
C HIS A 71 -3.97 -1.45 -3.83
N ILE A 72 -3.40 -2.38 -3.06
CA ILE A 72 -2.17 -2.16 -2.31
C ILE A 72 -1.09 -3.05 -2.91
N GLY A 73 0.06 -2.48 -3.24
CA GLY A 73 1.21 -3.21 -3.77
C GLY A 73 2.52 -2.76 -3.18
N ARG A 74 3.60 -3.44 -3.57
CA ARG A 74 4.98 -3.13 -3.14
C ARG A 74 5.14 -3.10 -1.63
N VAL A 75 4.54 -4.06 -0.92
CA VAL A 75 4.57 -4.13 0.55
C VAL A 75 5.93 -4.60 1.03
N ILE A 76 6.62 -3.76 1.79
CA ILE A 76 7.96 -4.03 2.34
C ILE A 76 7.93 -3.81 3.86
N ALA A 77 8.66 -4.65 4.59
CA ALA A 77 8.99 -4.42 6.00
C ALA A 77 10.43 -4.88 6.27
N SER A 78 11.30 -3.96 6.70
CA SER A 78 12.71 -4.22 6.99
C SER A 78 13.15 -3.48 8.26
N PRO A 79 13.65 -4.17 9.29
CA PRO A 79 13.82 -5.62 9.37
C PRO A 79 12.50 -6.40 9.53
N LYS A 80 12.49 -7.63 9.02
CA LYS A 80 11.35 -8.54 9.13
C LYS A 80 11.04 -8.89 10.60
N ARG A 81 9.79 -9.29 10.89
CA ARG A 81 9.33 -9.77 12.23
C ARG A 81 9.37 -8.73 13.37
N LYS A 82 9.39 -7.42 13.03
CA LYS A 82 9.30 -6.31 14.00
C LYS A 82 7.90 -5.67 14.07
N GLY A 83 6.90 -6.27 13.42
CA GLY A 83 5.53 -5.73 13.36
C GLY A 83 5.33 -4.59 12.35
N TYR A 84 6.37 -4.11 11.68
CA TYR A 84 6.27 -2.98 10.76
C TYR A 84 5.36 -3.27 9.56
N GLY A 85 5.38 -4.51 9.05
CA GLY A 85 4.46 -4.93 7.97
C GLY A 85 2.99 -4.84 8.38
N THR A 86 2.67 -5.30 9.59
CA THR A 86 1.31 -5.19 10.14
C THR A 86 0.91 -3.73 10.33
N GLN A 87 1.82 -2.89 10.82
CA GLN A 87 1.57 -1.47 11.04
C GLN A 87 1.30 -0.75 9.72
N ILE A 88 2.15 -0.93 8.70
CA ILE A 88 1.99 -0.23 7.43
C ILE A 88 0.71 -0.65 6.70
N MET A 89 0.37 -1.95 6.71
CA MET A 89 -0.86 -2.45 6.10
C MET A 89 -2.11 -1.94 6.81
N LYS A 90 -2.12 -1.94 8.14
CA LYS A 90 -3.25 -1.36 8.91
C LYS A 90 -3.43 0.12 8.61
N THR A 91 -2.34 0.89 8.53
CA THR A 91 -2.40 2.30 8.14
C THR A 91 -2.95 2.49 6.74
N ALA A 92 -2.53 1.67 5.77
CA ALA A 92 -3.02 1.76 4.40
C ALA A 92 -4.52 1.44 4.31
N ILE A 93 -4.97 0.40 5.01
CA ILE A 93 -6.40 0.02 5.08
C ILE A 93 -7.21 1.14 5.75
N GLU A 94 -6.78 1.64 6.90
CA GLU A 94 -7.44 2.73 7.62
C GLU A 94 -7.54 4.00 6.75
N PHE A 95 -6.46 4.38 6.07
CA PHE A 95 -6.46 5.52 5.15
C PHE A 95 -7.44 5.31 4.00
N ALA A 96 -7.46 4.13 3.39
CA ALA A 96 -8.40 3.79 2.33
C ALA A 96 -9.86 3.90 2.82
N GLU A 97 -10.17 3.35 3.99
CA GLU A 97 -11.54 3.35 4.54
C GLU A 97 -12.01 4.73 4.99
N THR A 98 -11.15 5.50 5.66
CA THR A 98 -11.56 6.73 6.34
C THR A 98 -11.41 7.97 5.49
N THR A 99 -10.39 8.01 4.62
CA THR A 99 -10.05 9.18 3.81
C THR A 99 -10.53 9.04 2.37
N LEU A 100 -10.35 7.86 1.78
CA LEU A 100 -10.74 7.60 0.39
C LEU A 100 -12.13 6.97 0.28
N HIS A 101 -12.74 6.59 1.41
CA HIS A 101 -14.07 5.96 1.51
C HIS A 101 -14.18 4.66 0.69
N VAL A 102 -13.14 3.85 0.74
CA VAL A 102 -13.01 2.60 0.00
C VAL A 102 -13.51 1.44 0.86
N ASP A 103 -14.42 0.64 0.30
CA ASP A 103 -14.94 -0.55 0.98
C ASP A 103 -14.23 -1.85 0.54
N THR A 104 -13.47 -1.82 -0.55
CA THR A 104 -12.82 -3.02 -1.12
C THR A 104 -11.39 -2.71 -1.57
N ILE A 105 -10.44 -3.56 -1.17
CA ILE A 105 -9.03 -3.47 -1.55
C ILE A 105 -8.59 -4.81 -2.10
N ILE A 106 -7.86 -4.80 -3.21
CA ILE A 106 -7.25 -5.99 -3.83
C ILE A 106 -5.73 -5.95 -3.60
N ILE A 107 -5.14 -7.11 -3.40
CA ILE A 107 -3.71 -7.33 -3.42
C ILE A 107 -3.38 -8.56 -4.25
N GLU A 108 -2.19 -8.58 -4.84
CA GLU A 108 -1.57 -9.77 -5.41
C GLU A 108 -0.43 -10.15 -4.48
N ALA A 109 -0.68 -11.19 -3.70
CA ALA A 109 0.19 -11.60 -2.61
C ALA A 109 1.05 -12.79 -3.04
N GLN A 110 2.35 -12.71 -2.81
CA GLN A 110 3.21 -13.89 -2.93
C GLN A 110 2.70 -14.98 -1.98
N THR A 111 2.58 -16.22 -2.44
CA THR A 111 1.92 -17.32 -1.71
C THR A 111 2.50 -17.55 -0.32
N TYR A 112 3.81 -17.36 -0.14
CA TYR A 112 4.45 -17.47 1.19
C TYR A 112 3.99 -16.41 2.20
N ALA A 113 3.41 -15.30 1.73
CA ALA A 113 2.92 -14.20 2.58
C ALA A 113 1.40 -14.26 2.80
N GLN A 114 0.69 -15.22 2.23
CA GLN A 114 -0.77 -15.32 2.27
C GLN A 114 -1.31 -15.28 3.71
N GLU A 115 -0.76 -16.09 4.62
CA GLU A 115 -1.19 -16.14 6.02
C GLU A 115 -1.07 -14.77 6.74
N PHE A 116 -0.07 -13.97 6.38
CA PHE A 116 0.09 -12.62 6.91
C PHE A 116 -1.09 -11.72 6.51
N TYR A 117 -1.52 -11.79 5.25
CA TYR A 117 -2.65 -11.00 4.76
C TYR A 117 -4.00 -11.50 5.27
N GLU A 118 -4.16 -12.81 5.45
CA GLU A 118 -5.36 -13.40 6.08
C GLU A 118 -5.57 -12.87 7.49
N LYS A 119 -4.51 -12.74 8.30
CA LYS A 119 -4.55 -12.12 9.63
C LYS A 119 -4.97 -10.65 9.62
N LEU A 120 -4.85 -9.98 8.48
CA LEU A 120 -5.31 -8.61 8.26
C LEU A 120 -6.74 -8.53 7.70
N GLY A 121 -7.39 -9.69 7.46
CA GLY A 121 -8.76 -9.76 6.99
C GLY A 121 -8.91 -9.88 5.48
N PHE A 122 -7.82 -10.12 4.75
CA PHE A 122 -7.90 -10.46 3.33
C PHE A 122 -8.31 -11.92 3.15
N ILE A 123 -9.05 -12.21 2.10
CA ILE A 123 -9.45 -13.56 1.67
C ILE A 123 -8.97 -13.81 0.26
N GLN A 124 -8.47 -15.00 -0.02
CA GLN A 124 -8.06 -15.42 -1.36
C GLN A 124 -9.25 -15.45 -2.31
N THR A 125 -9.06 -14.99 -3.53
CA THR A 125 -10.09 -14.90 -4.58
C THR A 125 -9.66 -15.46 -5.93
N SER A 126 -8.44 -15.96 -6.06
CA SER A 126 -7.96 -16.65 -7.27
C SER A 126 -7.24 -17.94 -6.92
N GLU A 127 -7.13 -18.84 -7.90
CA GLU A 127 -6.10 -19.88 -7.88
C GLU A 127 -4.71 -19.21 -7.93
N PRO A 128 -3.64 -19.93 -7.48
CA PRO A 128 -2.28 -19.48 -7.65
C PRO A 128 -1.93 -19.22 -9.12
N PHE A 129 -1.13 -18.18 -9.37
CA PHE A 129 -0.63 -17.81 -10.70
C PHE A 129 0.83 -17.33 -10.61
N ASP A 130 1.55 -17.48 -11.69
CA ASP A 130 2.93 -16.99 -11.80
C ASP A 130 2.95 -15.52 -12.20
N GLU A 131 3.76 -14.71 -11.50
CA GLU A 131 4.07 -13.33 -11.84
C GLU A 131 5.59 -13.14 -11.69
N ASP A 132 6.27 -12.93 -12.81
CA ASP A 132 7.73 -12.76 -12.88
C ASP A 132 8.53 -13.91 -12.22
N GLY A 133 8.04 -15.16 -12.33
CA GLY A 133 8.67 -16.35 -11.77
C GLY A 133 8.40 -16.56 -10.27
N ILE A 134 7.51 -15.80 -9.68
CA ILE A 134 7.09 -15.93 -8.28
C ILE A 134 5.60 -16.25 -8.23
N GLU A 135 5.24 -17.28 -7.48
CA GLU A 135 3.84 -17.66 -7.33
C GLU A 135 3.06 -16.69 -6.45
N HIS A 136 1.95 -16.18 -6.98
CA HIS A 136 1.05 -15.24 -6.33
C HIS A 136 -0.37 -15.77 -6.23
N VAL A 137 -1.14 -15.20 -5.31
CA VAL A 137 -2.59 -15.32 -5.22
C VAL A 137 -3.22 -13.95 -5.14
N ARG A 138 -4.37 -13.76 -5.80
CA ARG A 138 -5.15 -12.54 -5.60
C ARG A 138 -5.95 -12.67 -4.31
N MET A 139 -5.90 -11.63 -3.49
CA MET A 139 -6.65 -11.56 -2.26
C MET A 139 -7.45 -10.26 -2.17
N LYS A 140 -8.58 -10.31 -1.47
CA LYS A 140 -9.54 -9.22 -1.35
C LYS A 140 -9.81 -8.92 0.12
N TYR A 141 -9.71 -7.65 0.48
CA TYR A 141 -10.23 -7.10 1.73
C TYR A 141 -11.58 -6.43 1.48
N VAL A 142 -12.55 -6.66 2.37
CA VAL A 142 -13.84 -5.97 2.35
C VAL A 142 -14.08 -5.38 3.73
N ARG A 143 -14.35 -4.07 3.77
CA ARG A 143 -14.65 -3.34 4.99
C ARG A 143 -15.87 -3.94 5.68
N LYS A 144 -15.73 -4.30 6.95
CA LYS A 144 -16.85 -4.74 7.77
C LYS A 144 -17.67 -3.51 8.16
N LYS A 145 -18.87 -3.36 7.59
CA LYS A 145 -19.83 -2.33 8.04
C LYS A 145 -20.29 -2.70 9.45
N ASN A 146 -19.84 -1.96 10.45
CA ASN A 146 -20.33 -2.11 11.81
C ASN A 146 -21.78 -1.62 11.85
N ASN A 147 -22.75 -2.52 11.86
CA ASN A 147 -24.15 -2.24 12.28
C ASN A 147 -24.15 -1.99 13.79
N LYS A 148 -23.62 -0.87 14.21
CA LYS A 148 -23.81 -0.35 15.59
C LYS A 148 -24.13 1.13 15.49
N ASN A 149 -25.45 1.44 15.45
CA ASN A 149 -25.95 2.65 16.07
C ASN A 149 -25.59 2.56 17.55
N ASN A 150 -24.53 3.25 17.95
CA ASN A 150 -24.48 3.85 19.29
C ASN A 150 -23.37 4.90 19.35
N THR A 151 -23.81 6.08 19.69
CA THR A 151 -23.07 7.25 20.10
C THR A 151 -22.09 6.93 21.23
N ASN A 152 -20.80 7.23 21.04
CA ASN A 152 -19.95 7.90 22.02
C ASN A 152 -18.56 8.12 21.41
N HIS A 153 -18.17 9.38 21.29
CA HIS A 153 -16.82 9.80 20.96
C HIS A 153 -15.84 9.48 22.07
N PRO A 154 -14.64 9.04 21.75
CA PRO A 154 -13.48 9.62 22.41
C PRO A 154 -12.46 10.20 21.45
N GLU A 155 -11.99 11.28 21.85
CA GLU A 155 -10.91 12.21 21.51
C GLU A 155 -9.90 11.85 20.41
N ASN A 156 -9.81 12.82 19.48
CA ASN A 156 -8.87 13.00 18.40
C ASN A 156 -7.38 12.92 18.80
N LYS A 157 -6.67 11.92 18.33
CA LYS A 157 -5.25 12.06 18.06
C LYS A 157 -5.09 12.70 16.67
N LYS A 158 -4.55 13.90 16.64
CA LYS A 158 -4.31 14.69 15.44
C LYS A 158 -3.39 13.94 14.47
N ILE A 159 -3.96 13.36 13.42
CA ILE A 159 -3.23 12.99 12.22
C ILE A 159 -3.14 14.28 11.38
N ILE A 160 -1.94 14.77 11.13
CA ILE A 160 -1.73 15.94 10.29
C ILE A 160 -1.91 15.52 8.83
N ILE A 161 -3.18 15.57 8.37
CA ILE A 161 -3.50 15.37 6.96
C ILE A 161 -3.51 16.75 6.30
N LYS A 162 -2.48 17.07 5.50
CA LYS A 162 -2.54 18.17 4.55
C LYS A 162 -3.13 17.66 3.24
N ALA A 163 -4.44 17.45 3.21
CA ALA A 163 -5.15 17.17 1.98
C ALA A 163 -5.66 18.48 1.35
N LYS A 164 -5.16 18.84 0.18
CA LYS A 164 -5.79 19.82 -0.72
C LYS A 164 -6.59 19.07 -1.79
N LYS A 165 -7.85 19.48 -1.90
CA LYS A 165 -8.91 19.05 -2.80
C LYS A 165 -8.46 18.97 -4.27
N TYR A 166 -8.59 17.80 -4.89
CA TYR A 166 -8.49 17.65 -6.35
C TYR A 166 -9.82 17.18 -6.93
N ARG A 167 -10.38 18.01 -7.83
CA ARG A 167 -11.42 17.61 -8.79
C ARG A 167 -10.75 17.46 -10.15
N ASN A 168 -11.14 16.39 -10.86
CA ASN A 168 -11.03 16.14 -12.29
C ASN A 168 -9.62 15.91 -12.88
N LEU A 169 -9.34 14.66 -13.19
CA LEU A 169 -8.63 14.29 -14.43
C LEU A 169 -9.20 12.95 -14.91
N ASN A 170 -10.11 13.05 -15.87
CA ASN A 170 -10.54 11.92 -16.69
C ASN A 170 -9.58 11.75 -17.88
N LYS A 171 -9.32 10.48 -18.21
CA LYS A 171 -8.72 9.94 -19.45
C LYS A 171 -7.19 9.95 -19.50
N ILE A 172 -6.61 8.81 -19.16
CA ILE A 172 -5.43 8.31 -19.85
C ILE A 172 -5.68 6.85 -20.21
N ASN A 173 -5.64 6.57 -21.52
CA ASN A 173 -5.73 5.23 -22.09
C ASN A 173 -4.51 4.40 -21.64
N CYS A 174 -4.77 3.23 -21.07
CA CYS A 174 -3.78 2.22 -20.86
C CYS A 174 -3.60 1.43 -22.16
N CYS A 175 -2.46 1.58 -22.85
CA CYS A 175 -2.02 0.62 -23.86
C CYS A 175 -1.22 -0.46 -23.16
N LEU A 176 -1.75 -1.66 -23.21
CA LEU A 176 -1.06 -2.91 -22.92
C LEU A 176 -0.05 -3.20 -24.03
N TYR A 177 1.18 -3.47 -23.66
CA TYR A 177 2.10 -4.34 -24.39
C TYR A 177 2.63 -5.39 -23.45
#